data_aa4933df177f77bf5944be1866e453ba
#
_entry.id   aa4933df177f77bf5944be1866e453ba
#
_cell.length_a   1.000
_cell.length_b   1.000
_cell.length_c   1.000
_cell.angle_alpha   90.00
_cell.angle_beta   90.00
_cell.angle_gamma   90.00
#
_symmetry.space_group_name_H-M   'P 1'
#
loop_
_entity.id
_entity.type
_entity.pdbx_description
1 polymer ?
#
loop_
_entity_poly.entity_id
_entity_poly.type
_entity_poly.pdbx_seq_one_letter_code
_entity_poly.pdbx_strand_id
1 'polypeptide(L)'
;PLPKPTFKPLAKPIDEVSLDEETFTPTNRILTGFRLFDHDYMETTWKDMLLTVVKLVMEQHADIVDSLYDKEGFFWSEKNADDRYCTKIAPHKYLWTSMDNRSKLRCLRYLFDKCDIAESELVMLLEPVKE
;
A
#
# COMPACT_ATOMS: atom_id res chain seq x y z
N PRO A 1 -0.38 -35.15 0.38
CA PRO A 1 -0.14 -34.54 0.40
C PRO A 1 0.32 -33.42 0.50
N LEU A 2 0.39 -33.34 0.69
CA LEU A 2 0.69 -32.49 0.75
C LEU A 2 1.21 -31.58 0.77
N PRO A 3 1.24 -31.26 0.85
CA PRO A 3 1.69 -30.37 0.84
C PRO A 3 2.31 -29.51 0.87
N LYS A 4 2.27 -29.32 0.93
CA LYS A 4 2.78 -28.60 0.92
C LYS A 4 3.34 -27.71 1.25
N PRO A 5 3.20 -27.56 1.32
CA PRO A 5 3.75 -26.69 1.53
C PRO A 5 4.49 -26.03 2.07
N THR A 6 4.33 -26.22 2.29
CA THR A 6 4.82 -25.79 2.68
C THR A 6 5.74 -25.36 2.96
N PHE A 7 5.89 -25.46 2.92
CA PHE A 7 6.75 -25.22 3.31
C PHE A 7 7.39 -24.36 3.47
N LYS A 8 7.21 -24.01 2.95
CA LYS A 8 7.67 -23.00 3.15
C LYS A 8 7.93 -22.53 4.45
N PRO A 9 7.50 -22.99 5.14
CA PRO A 9 7.66 -22.66 6.49
C PRO A 9 9.05 -22.64 6.97
N LEU A 10 9.77 -23.38 6.34
CA LEU A 10 11.17 -23.16 6.50
C LEU A 10 11.52 -21.76 6.13
N ALA A 11 10.47 -21.04 5.75
CA ALA A 11 10.64 -19.69 5.41
C ALA A 11 11.22 -18.93 6.56
N LYS A 12 11.95 -17.87 6.26
CA LYS A 12 12.48 -16.98 7.25
C LYS A 12 11.34 -16.41 8.08
N PRO A 13 11.58 -16.11 9.35
CA PRO A 13 10.55 -15.41 10.11
C PRO A 13 10.18 -14.12 9.42
N ILE A 14 8.94 -13.72 9.55
CA ILE A 14 8.41 -12.51 8.95
C ILE A 14 7.83 -11.65 10.05
N ASP A 15 8.14 -10.36 10.02
CA ASP A 15 7.49 -9.40 10.90
C ASP A 15 6.18 -8.95 10.26
N GLU A 16 5.11 -8.95 11.04
CA GLU A 16 3.82 -8.45 10.57
C GLU A 16 3.56 -7.11 11.26
N VAL A 17 3.38 -6.07 10.47
CA VAL A 17 3.14 -4.73 11.00
C VAL A 17 1.89 -4.18 10.32
N SER A 18 0.86 -3.87 11.11
CA SER A 18 -0.35 -3.31 10.54
C SER A 18 -0.23 -1.80 10.38
N LEU A 19 -1.02 -1.25 9.47
CA LEU A 19 -0.96 0.17 9.15
C LEU A 19 -1.31 1.06 10.35
N ASP A 20 -2.03 0.54 11.34
CA ASP A 20 -2.39 1.30 12.53
C ASP A 20 -1.25 1.43 13.54
N GLU A 21 -0.09 0.82 13.30
CA GLU A 21 1.08 0.99 14.16
C GLU A 21 1.78 2.29 13.80
N GLU A 22 1.39 3.37 14.44
CA GLU A 22 1.84 4.72 14.09
C GLU A 22 3.31 4.97 14.33
N THR A 23 3.92 4.23 15.25
CA THR A 23 5.34 4.38 15.53
C THR A 23 6.24 3.64 14.55
N PHE A 24 5.65 2.81 13.70
CA PHE A 24 6.43 2.06 12.72
C PHE A 24 7.05 3.00 11.69
N THR A 25 8.31 2.74 11.34
CA THR A 25 8.96 3.43 10.24
C THR A 25 9.42 2.41 9.21
N PRO A 26 9.12 2.63 7.93
CA PRO A 26 9.52 1.71 6.87
C PRO A 26 10.98 1.87 6.43
N THR A 27 11.70 2.84 6.98
CA THR A 27 13.08 3.11 6.60
C THR A 27 13.94 1.88 6.84
N ASN A 28 14.69 1.46 5.82
CA ASN A 28 15.58 0.30 5.87
C ASN A 28 14.86 -1.03 6.15
N ARG A 29 13.55 -1.08 5.91
CA ARG A 29 12.81 -2.32 6.03
C ARG A 29 12.52 -2.88 4.64
N ILE A 30 12.56 -4.20 4.53
CA ILE A 30 12.36 -4.90 3.25
C ILE A 30 10.97 -5.53 3.26
N LEU A 31 10.15 -5.13 2.30
CA LEU A 31 8.80 -5.66 2.15
C LEU A 31 8.85 -6.98 1.41
N THR A 32 8.16 -7.98 1.91
CA THR A 32 8.05 -9.28 1.23
C THR A 32 6.65 -9.52 0.68
N GLY A 33 5.68 -8.75 1.13
CA GLY A 33 4.30 -8.87 0.70
C GLY A 33 3.42 -8.09 1.66
N PHE A 34 2.13 -8.22 1.48
CA PHE A 34 1.19 -7.59 2.41
C PHE A 34 -0.13 -8.36 2.39
N ARG A 35 -0.91 -8.15 3.45
CA ARG A 35 -2.25 -8.74 3.56
C ARG A 35 -3.25 -7.60 3.63
N LEU A 36 -4.25 -7.66 2.76
CA LEU A 36 -5.32 -6.66 2.76
C LEU A 36 -6.65 -7.39 2.70
N PHE A 37 -7.55 -7.07 3.64
CA PHE A 37 -8.86 -7.71 3.75
C PHE A 37 -8.73 -9.24 3.80
N ASP A 38 -7.74 -9.72 4.55
CA ASP A 38 -7.45 -11.15 4.76
C ASP A 38 -6.95 -11.88 3.51
N HIS A 39 -6.55 -11.16 2.47
CA HIS A 39 -5.93 -11.74 1.28
C HIS A 39 -4.47 -11.34 1.21
N ASP A 40 -3.60 -12.31 0.91
CA ASP A 40 -2.16 -12.07 0.82
C ASP A 40 -1.78 -11.70 -0.61
N TYR A 41 -0.88 -10.73 -0.73
CA TYR A 41 -0.34 -10.24 -2.00
C TYR A 41 1.18 -10.25 -1.92
N MET A 42 1.83 -10.59 -3.04
CA MET A 42 3.26 -10.82 -3.05
C MET A 42 4.06 -9.66 -3.65
N GLU A 43 3.59 -8.43 -3.48
CA GLU A 43 4.34 -7.27 -3.91
C GLU A 43 5.53 -7.05 -2.99
N THR A 44 6.70 -6.87 -3.56
CA THR A 44 7.94 -6.75 -2.79
C THR A 44 8.53 -5.35 -2.77
N THR A 45 7.90 -4.39 -3.42
CA THR A 45 8.32 -3.00 -3.34
C THR A 45 7.21 -2.17 -2.72
N TRP A 46 7.63 -1.12 -2.00
CA TRP A 46 6.67 -0.23 -1.37
C TRP A 46 5.77 0.46 -2.40
N LYS A 47 6.35 0.80 -3.55
CA LYS A 47 5.57 1.42 -4.63
C LYS A 47 4.50 0.47 -5.16
N ASP A 48 4.86 -0.78 -5.40
CA ASP A 48 3.90 -1.74 -5.95
C ASP A 48 2.80 -2.05 -4.93
N MET A 49 3.15 -2.13 -3.64
CA MET A 49 2.15 -2.28 -2.60
C MET A 49 1.19 -1.09 -2.61
N LEU A 50 1.72 0.13 -2.65
CA LEU A 50 0.89 1.33 -2.68
C LEU A 50 -0.09 1.29 -3.86
N LEU A 51 0.41 0.98 -5.05
CA LEU A 51 -0.42 0.95 -6.25
C LEU A 51 -1.50 -0.13 -6.16
N THR A 52 -1.14 -1.31 -5.70
CA THR A 52 -2.10 -2.42 -5.59
C THR A 52 -3.19 -2.09 -4.56
N VAL A 53 -2.80 -1.59 -3.40
CA VAL A 53 -3.78 -1.24 -2.35
C VAL A 53 -4.73 -0.15 -2.85
N VAL A 54 -4.18 0.90 -3.49
CA VAL A 54 -5.01 1.99 -4.00
C VAL A 54 -6.01 1.47 -5.02
N LYS A 55 -5.56 0.62 -5.95
CA LYS A 55 -6.46 0.08 -6.98
C LYS A 55 -7.55 -0.79 -6.39
N LEU A 56 -7.22 -1.60 -5.39
CA LEU A 56 -8.23 -2.43 -4.72
C LEU A 56 -9.26 -1.58 -3.99
N VAL A 57 -8.82 -0.52 -3.32
CA VAL A 57 -9.74 0.38 -2.63
C VAL A 57 -10.62 1.12 -3.65
N MET A 58 -10.03 1.54 -4.80
CA MET A 58 -10.81 2.20 -5.85
C MET A 58 -11.93 1.30 -6.38
N GLU A 59 -11.70 0.00 -6.47
CA GLU A 59 -12.74 -0.92 -6.94
C GLU A 59 -13.94 -0.95 -6.00
N GLN A 60 -13.71 -0.77 -4.71
CA GLN A 60 -14.76 -0.87 -3.71
C GLN A 60 -15.37 0.48 -3.35
N HIS A 61 -14.62 1.56 -3.51
CA HIS A 61 -15.01 2.88 -3.05
C HIS A 61 -14.77 3.95 -4.12
N ALA A 62 -15.13 3.64 -5.37
CA ALA A 62 -14.83 4.51 -6.51
C ALA A 62 -15.31 5.93 -6.30
N ASP A 63 -16.53 6.11 -5.81
CA ASP A 63 -17.11 7.46 -5.65
C ASP A 63 -16.32 8.29 -4.65
N ILE A 64 -15.90 7.66 -3.55
CA ILE A 64 -15.13 8.38 -2.53
C ILE A 64 -13.78 8.75 -3.08
N VAL A 65 -13.09 7.80 -3.73
CA VAL A 65 -11.76 8.06 -4.27
C VAL A 65 -11.82 9.14 -5.34
N ASP A 66 -12.86 9.13 -6.19
CA ASP A 66 -13.04 10.17 -7.21
C ASP A 66 -13.12 11.57 -6.61
N SER A 67 -13.58 11.70 -5.38
CA SER A 67 -13.67 13.00 -4.72
C SER A 67 -12.34 13.50 -4.17
N LEU A 68 -11.30 12.68 -4.19
CA LEU A 68 -10.01 13.04 -3.58
C LEU A 68 -9.02 13.67 -4.54
N TYR A 69 -9.31 13.69 -5.84
CA TYR A 69 -8.36 14.19 -6.84
C TYR A 69 -8.18 15.70 -6.71
N ASP A 70 -6.92 16.12 -6.83
CA ASP A 70 -6.51 17.53 -6.80
C ASP A 70 -6.75 18.23 -5.46
N LYS A 71 -6.83 17.48 -4.36
CA LYS A 71 -7.12 18.06 -3.04
C LYS A 71 -5.95 18.00 -2.06
N GLU A 72 -5.49 16.80 -1.72
CA GLU A 72 -4.51 16.66 -0.63
C GLU A 72 -3.11 16.31 -1.09
N GLY A 73 -2.88 16.34 -2.41
CA GLY A 73 -1.53 16.14 -2.92
C GLY A 73 -1.15 14.71 -3.23
N PHE A 74 -2.04 13.75 -3.02
CA PHE A 74 -1.76 12.36 -3.35
C PHE A 74 -2.39 11.95 -4.68
N PHE A 75 -3.62 12.35 -4.92
CA PHE A 75 -4.39 11.95 -6.10
C PHE A 75 -4.53 13.14 -7.05
N TRP A 76 -4.17 12.92 -8.32
CA TRP A 76 -4.13 14.00 -9.31
C TRP A 76 -4.91 13.64 -10.57
N SER A 77 -5.65 14.62 -11.08
CA SER A 77 -6.26 14.49 -12.41
C SER A 77 -5.18 14.61 -13.47
N GLU A 78 -5.47 14.13 -14.67
CA GLU A 78 -4.52 14.20 -15.78
C GLU A 78 -4.04 15.64 -16.04
N LYS A 79 -4.93 16.60 -15.87
CA LYS A 79 -4.62 18.01 -16.08
C LYS A 79 -3.54 18.52 -15.14
N ASN A 80 -3.54 18.03 -13.89
CA ASN A 80 -2.66 18.53 -12.86
C ASN A 80 -1.52 17.59 -12.50
N ALA A 81 -1.53 16.37 -13.03
CA ALA A 81 -0.50 15.38 -12.71
C ALA A 81 0.81 15.73 -13.39
N ASP A 82 1.91 15.56 -12.66
CA ASP A 82 3.25 15.68 -13.21
C ASP A 82 3.77 14.27 -13.50
N ASP A 83 3.94 13.97 -14.79
CA ASP A 83 4.34 12.62 -15.22
C ASP A 83 5.65 12.16 -14.61
N ARG A 84 6.52 13.10 -14.21
CA ARG A 84 7.80 12.73 -13.60
C ARG A 84 7.64 12.12 -12.22
N TYR A 85 6.53 12.44 -11.54
CA TYR A 85 6.34 12.07 -10.12
C TYR A 85 5.09 11.23 -9.89
N CYS A 86 4.22 11.13 -10.87
CA CYS A 86 2.95 10.44 -10.73
C CYS A 86 2.88 9.21 -11.61
N THR A 87 2.10 8.23 -11.17
CA THR A 87 1.83 7.01 -11.91
C THR A 87 0.34 6.96 -12.25
N LYS A 88 0.03 6.63 -13.49
CA LYS A 88 -1.36 6.49 -13.93
C LYS A 88 -1.99 5.26 -13.28
N ILE A 89 -3.12 5.45 -12.63
CA ILE A 89 -3.81 4.37 -11.93
C ILE A 89 -5.16 4.02 -12.59
N ALA A 90 -5.67 4.88 -13.45
CA ALA A 90 -6.89 4.67 -14.22
C ALA A 90 -6.91 5.73 -15.32
N PRO A 91 -7.80 5.62 -16.33
CA PRO A 91 -7.88 6.65 -17.37
C PRO A 91 -8.06 8.04 -16.74
N HIS A 92 -7.18 8.97 -17.10
CA HIS A 92 -7.19 10.37 -16.62
C HIS A 92 -6.96 10.51 -15.11
N LYS A 93 -6.46 9.48 -14.44
CA LYS A 93 -6.30 9.47 -12.99
C LYS A 93 -4.90 9.03 -12.62
N TYR A 94 -4.26 9.80 -11.75
CA TYR A 94 -2.86 9.60 -11.38
C TYR A 94 -2.68 9.62 -9.88
N LEU A 95 -1.67 8.92 -9.42
CA LEU A 95 -1.28 8.90 -8.01
C LEU A 95 0.16 9.38 -7.91
N TRP A 96 0.43 10.28 -6.96
CA TRP A 96 1.80 10.69 -6.69
C TRP A 96 2.54 9.51 -6.06
N THR A 97 3.58 9.02 -6.74
CA THR A 97 4.33 7.85 -6.28
C THR A 97 5.79 8.14 -6.01
N SER A 98 6.28 9.33 -6.41
CA SER A 98 7.68 9.71 -6.19
C SER A 98 7.84 10.35 -4.81
N MET A 99 7.60 9.54 -3.79
CA MET A 99 7.72 9.98 -2.41
C MET A 99 8.37 8.86 -1.61
N ASP A 100 8.89 9.21 -0.43
CA ASP A 100 9.53 8.20 0.41
C ASP A 100 8.49 7.21 0.95
N ASN A 101 8.98 6.15 1.56
CA ASN A 101 8.08 5.08 2.02
C ASN A 101 7.19 5.54 3.17
N ARG A 102 7.68 6.44 4.00
CA ARG A 102 6.87 6.98 5.09
C ARG A 102 5.68 7.75 4.52
N SER A 103 5.91 8.55 3.48
CA SER A 103 4.83 9.31 2.84
C SER A 103 3.85 8.38 2.13
N LYS A 104 4.32 7.26 1.59
CA LYS A 104 3.43 6.25 1.01
C LYS A 104 2.45 5.72 2.06
N LEU A 105 2.95 5.46 3.28
CA LEU A 105 2.06 5.00 4.35
C LEU A 105 1.08 6.09 4.78
N ARG A 106 1.51 7.37 4.78
CA ARG A 106 0.57 8.46 5.06
C ARG A 106 -0.51 8.55 4.01
N CYS A 107 -0.15 8.32 2.74
CA CYS A 107 -1.14 8.29 1.67
C CYS A 107 -2.19 7.20 1.92
N LEU A 108 -1.73 6.02 2.32
CA LEU A 108 -2.65 4.92 2.60
C LEU A 108 -3.54 5.20 3.81
N ARG A 109 -2.99 5.81 4.86
CA ARG A 109 -3.79 6.20 6.02
C ARG A 109 -4.85 7.23 5.65
N TYR A 110 -4.46 8.22 4.84
CA TYR A 110 -5.39 9.21 4.34
C TYR A 110 -6.53 8.55 3.55
N LEU A 111 -6.18 7.64 2.63
CA LEU A 111 -7.16 6.94 1.81
C LEU A 111 -8.11 6.10 2.68
N PHE A 112 -7.56 5.35 3.63
CA PHE A 112 -8.37 4.50 4.50
C PHE A 112 -9.31 5.33 5.38
N ASP A 113 -8.82 6.48 5.86
CA ASP A 113 -9.66 7.38 6.64
C ASP A 113 -10.85 7.87 5.82
N LYS A 114 -10.60 8.29 4.59
CA LYS A 114 -11.67 8.80 3.72
C LYS A 114 -12.67 7.73 3.34
N CYS A 115 -12.22 6.50 3.20
CA CYS A 115 -13.09 5.39 2.81
C CYS A 115 -13.66 4.63 4.01
N ASP A 116 -13.38 5.10 5.22
CA ASP A 116 -13.85 4.47 6.46
C ASP A 116 -13.40 3.01 6.54
N ILE A 117 -12.13 2.77 6.17
CA ILE A 117 -11.51 1.45 6.28
C ILE A 117 -10.58 1.47 7.48
N ALA A 118 -10.68 0.44 8.32
CA ALA A 118 -9.79 0.33 9.48
C ALA A 118 -8.36 0.11 9.00
N GLU A 119 -7.42 0.85 9.60
CA GLU A 119 -6.01 0.72 9.21
C GLU A 119 -5.47 -0.67 9.48
N SER A 120 -6.04 -1.39 10.44
CA SER A 120 -5.63 -2.76 10.75
C SER A 120 -5.95 -3.75 9.63
N GLU A 121 -6.74 -3.36 8.63
CA GLU A 121 -7.02 -4.23 7.50
C GLU A 121 -5.81 -4.39 6.56
N LEU A 122 -4.81 -3.53 6.68
CA LEU A 122 -3.57 -3.67 5.91
C LEU A 122 -2.46 -4.08 6.85
N VAL A 123 -1.87 -5.25 6.59
CA VAL A 123 -0.73 -5.76 7.34
C VAL A 123 0.44 -5.92 6.37
N MET A 124 1.55 -5.26 6.69
CA MET A 124 2.77 -5.35 5.90
C MET A 124 3.59 -6.52 6.39
N LEU A 125 4.09 -7.34 5.47
CA LEU A 125 4.90 -8.51 5.77
C LEU A 125 6.35 -8.17 5.43
N LEU A 126 7.21 -8.17 6.43
CA LEU A 126 8.56 -7.61 6.31
C LEU A 126 9.60 -8.64 6.69
N GLU A 127 10.78 -8.53 6.07
CA GLU A 127 11.93 -9.27 6.60
C GLU A 127 12.27 -8.72 7.98
N PRO A 128 12.72 -9.60 8.89
CA PRO A 128 13.11 -9.14 10.22
C PRO A 128 14.25 -8.14 10.15
N VAL A 129 14.30 -7.29 11.16
CA VAL A 129 15.39 -6.34 11.27
C VAL A 129 16.69 -7.10 11.48
N LYS A 130 17.72 -6.75 10.73
CA LYS A 130 19.05 -7.35 10.90
C LYS A 130 19.76 -6.65 12.04
N GLU A 131 20.42 -7.42 12.85
CA GLU A 131 21.18 -6.89 13.97
C GLU A 131 22.67 -6.92 13.70
#